data_7b58fd751ed8ddc11c421b2fe2bd9f43
#
_entry.id   7b58fd751ed8ddc11c421b2fe2bd9f43
#
_cell.length_a   1.000
_cell.length_b   1.000
_cell.length_c   1.000
_cell.angle_alpha   90.00
_cell.angle_beta   90.00
_cell.angle_gamma   90.00
#
_symmetry.space_group_name_H-M   'P 1'
#
loop_
_entity.id
_entity.type
_entity.pdbx_description
1 polymer ?
#
loop_
_entity_poly.entity_id
_entity_poly.type
_entity_poly.pdbx_seq_one_letter_code
_entity_poly.pdbx_strand_id
1 'polypeptide(L)'
;MLDSKRDEIQNAAVDTWVQAGKKGTLNLSTGIGKTFCFIKATRLLPKGSKILFLAETTQREIDLEKDLAFFKKLFKYDLKKTHQLTFLCYQSAYKLVDQEWDFVCADEIHSSLTPQYVQFYKNNTYKHIMGLSATVDRNTAYLDEEGNQLTKGLWVDQIAPVCFKYNLNQAVEDGTTKKLRMFIINHGLDLVNKNVPAGTKAAPFMTTEKESYDYWDNQFKKALFLPDGNMKTFKIRTTSAARAKVLYTLPSKIREVLKLLQAIKGKTLVFGNSIEALSLVTPNVISNKNSEKANAQLRQDFDAGKVDTIASFKMLKQGANLKDLDNTILMSYYSKELDMIQAIGRQRVNNKTGNIFIYVTSGTQEVKWYRKAMENINNYEEIHCNSTDDCITKYRAIIEEETQKSKPVGKASKVQSA
;
A
#
# COMPACT_ATOMS: atom_id res chain seq x y z
N MET A 1 -16.26 19.61 -7.78
CA MET A 1 -17.42 18.89 -7.19
C MET A 1 -16.89 17.62 -6.57
N LEU A 2 -17.42 17.23 -5.40
CA LEU A 2 -17.22 15.85 -4.93
C LEU A 2 -17.88 14.90 -5.93
N ASP A 3 -17.26 13.77 -6.19
CA ASP A 3 -17.89 12.66 -6.87
C ASP A 3 -19.12 12.24 -6.04
N SER A 4 -20.33 12.35 -6.58
CA SER A 4 -21.57 12.08 -5.85
C SER A 4 -21.59 10.69 -5.24
N LYS A 5 -21.03 9.71 -5.94
CA LYS A 5 -20.97 8.32 -5.48
C LYS A 5 -20.06 8.14 -4.27
N ARG A 6 -18.89 8.82 -4.25
CA ARG A 6 -18.01 8.80 -3.08
C ARG A 6 -18.67 9.45 -1.87
N ASP A 7 -19.42 10.53 -2.07
CA ASP A 7 -20.12 11.21 -0.98
C ASP A 7 -21.21 10.31 -0.40
N GLU A 8 -21.98 9.61 -1.24
CA GLU A 8 -22.96 8.60 -0.81
C GLU A 8 -22.34 7.49 0.03
N ILE A 9 -21.21 6.91 -0.43
CA ILE A 9 -20.50 5.84 0.29
C ILE A 9 -19.99 6.34 1.64
N GLN A 10 -19.41 7.56 1.67
CA GLN A 10 -18.92 8.16 2.91
C GLN A 10 -20.07 8.41 3.90
N ASN A 11 -21.22 8.87 3.43
CA ASN A 11 -22.40 9.08 4.27
C ASN A 11 -22.92 7.75 4.82
N ALA A 12 -23.10 6.74 3.96
CA ALA A 12 -23.51 5.41 4.39
C ALA A 12 -22.55 4.78 5.42
N ALA A 13 -21.24 4.98 5.25
CA ALA A 13 -20.25 4.51 6.21
C ALA A 13 -20.39 5.20 7.58
N VAL A 14 -20.58 6.52 7.59
CA VAL A 14 -20.78 7.28 8.81
C VAL A 14 -22.11 6.93 9.48
N ASP A 15 -23.20 6.77 8.72
CA ASP A 15 -24.52 6.39 9.25
C ASP A 15 -24.45 4.99 9.87
N THR A 16 -23.77 4.03 9.25
CA THR A 16 -23.58 2.70 9.81
C THR A 16 -22.76 2.74 11.11
N TRP A 17 -21.72 3.58 11.16
CA TRP A 17 -20.95 3.79 12.39
C TRP A 17 -21.81 4.40 13.52
N VAL A 18 -22.72 5.32 13.22
CA VAL A 18 -23.67 5.88 14.18
C VAL A 18 -24.61 4.77 14.69
N GLN A 19 -25.15 3.94 13.78
CA GLN A 19 -26.00 2.81 14.13
C GLN A 19 -25.29 1.78 15.02
N ALA A 20 -23.98 1.62 14.82
CA ALA A 20 -23.12 0.80 15.68
C ALA A 20 -22.75 1.47 17.02
N GLY A 21 -23.50 2.48 17.47
CA GLY A 21 -23.26 3.18 18.73
C GLY A 21 -22.03 4.08 18.71
N LYS A 22 -21.60 4.54 17.54
CA LYS A 22 -20.39 5.35 17.34
C LYS A 22 -19.10 4.63 17.78
N LYS A 23 -19.09 3.31 17.68
CA LYS A 23 -17.95 2.45 17.97
C LYS A 23 -17.76 1.44 16.85
N GLY A 24 -16.70 1.60 16.05
CA GLY A 24 -16.47 0.65 14.97
C GLY A 24 -15.39 1.08 13.97
N THR A 25 -14.99 0.13 13.13
CA THR A 25 -14.02 0.32 12.06
C THR A 25 -14.72 0.38 10.71
N LEU A 26 -14.40 1.43 9.95
CA LEU A 26 -14.76 1.58 8.54
C LEU A 26 -13.66 0.95 7.69
N ASN A 27 -13.93 -0.22 7.13
CA ASN A 27 -13.03 -0.88 6.18
C ASN A 27 -13.36 -0.40 4.77
N LEU A 28 -12.66 0.63 4.32
CA LEU A 28 -12.91 1.36 3.09
C LEU A 28 -11.74 1.21 2.12
N SER A 29 -12.02 0.86 0.89
CA SER A 29 -11.04 0.86 -0.20
C SER A 29 -10.27 2.18 -0.25
N THR A 30 -9.02 2.11 -0.71
CA THR A 30 -8.20 3.30 -0.92
C THR A 30 -8.86 4.22 -1.96
N GLY A 31 -8.74 5.54 -1.74
CA GLY A 31 -9.30 6.54 -2.67
C GLY A 31 -10.73 7.00 -2.36
N ILE A 32 -11.49 6.31 -1.50
CA ILE A 32 -12.84 6.71 -1.10
C ILE A 32 -12.87 7.99 -0.26
N GLY A 33 -11.75 8.34 0.39
CA GLY A 33 -11.70 9.52 1.27
C GLY A 33 -12.02 9.17 2.72
N LYS A 34 -11.33 8.18 3.30
CA LYS A 34 -11.46 7.77 4.72
C LYS A 34 -11.44 8.94 5.68
N THR A 35 -10.54 9.92 5.47
CA THR A 35 -10.46 11.14 6.27
C THR A 35 -11.76 11.94 6.24
N PHE A 36 -12.48 11.95 5.12
CA PHE A 36 -13.75 12.66 5.01
C PHE A 36 -14.84 11.99 5.83
N CYS A 37 -14.83 10.66 5.97
CA CYS A 37 -15.72 9.97 6.91
C CYS A 37 -15.45 10.44 8.35
N PHE A 38 -14.19 10.55 8.76
CA PHE A 38 -13.83 11.12 10.07
C PHE A 38 -14.34 12.54 10.22
N ILE A 39 -14.08 13.45 9.27
CA ILE A 39 -14.50 14.84 9.36
C ILE A 39 -16.04 14.95 9.40
N LYS A 40 -16.76 14.14 8.60
CA LYS A 40 -18.23 14.08 8.63
C LYS A 40 -18.74 13.60 9.98
N ALA A 41 -18.11 12.59 10.59
CA ALA A 41 -18.48 12.07 11.91
C ALA A 41 -18.32 13.13 13.01
N THR A 42 -17.31 14.00 12.93
CA THR A 42 -17.12 15.07 13.94
C THR A 42 -18.26 16.07 13.95
N ARG A 43 -19.00 16.27 12.85
CA ARG A 43 -20.17 17.14 12.79
C ARG A 43 -21.35 16.64 13.64
N LEU A 44 -21.34 15.36 14.01
CA LEU A 44 -22.36 14.69 14.81
C LEU A 44 -22.05 14.73 16.32
N LEU A 45 -20.97 15.39 16.70
CA LEU A 45 -20.54 15.53 18.10
C LEU A 45 -20.95 16.89 18.67
N PRO A 46 -21.15 17.02 20.00
CA PRO A 46 -21.31 18.29 20.66
C PRO A 46 -20.15 19.24 20.37
N LYS A 47 -20.43 20.54 20.20
CA LYS A 47 -19.37 21.55 20.03
C LYS A 47 -18.43 21.54 21.23
N GLY A 48 -17.13 21.75 20.97
CA GLY A 48 -16.11 21.74 22.02
C GLY A 48 -15.57 20.34 22.35
N SER A 49 -16.09 19.27 21.71
CA SER A 49 -15.60 17.90 21.96
C SER A 49 -14.09 17.78 21.81
N LYS A 50 -13.48 16.99 22.71
CA LYS A 50 -12.06 16.66 22.72
C LYS A 50 -11.81 15.47 21.81
N ILE A 51 -11.16 15.71 20.66
CA ILE A 51 -10.98 14.74 19.59
C ILE A 51 -9.50 14.38 19.45
N LEU A 52 -9.19 13.10 19.39
CA LEU A 52 -7.85 12.59 19.11
C LEU A 52 -7.83 11.89 17.74
N PHE A 53 -6.91 12.32 16.87
CA PHE A 53 -6.62 11.63 15.62
C PHE A 53 -5.27 10.90 15.75
N LEU A 54 -5.30 9.59 15.66
CA LEU A 54 -4.15 8.71 15.76
C LEU A 54 -3.70 8.25 14.36
N ALA A 55 -2.40 8.28 14.11
CA ALA A 55 -1.85 7.79 12.86
C ALA A 55 -0.46 7.16 13.05
N GLU A 56 0.06 6.56 12.01
CA GLU A 56 1.36 5.87 12.07
C GLU A 56 2.55 6.83 11.94
N THR A 57 2.40 7.91 11.18
CA THR A 57 3.50 8.84 10.87
C THR A 57 3.09 10.30 11.01
N THR A 58 4.05 11.17 11.30
CA THR A 58 3.89 12.63 11.33
C THR A 58 3.51 13.21 9.97
N GLN A 59 3.92 12.59 8.86
CA GLN A 59 3.50 13.02 7.52
C GLN A 59 1.97 13.01 7.37
N ARG A 60 1.28 12.12 8.08
CA ARG A 60 -0.18 12.03 8.05
C ARG A 60 -0.88 13.24 8.67
N GLU A 61 -0.21 13.94 9.59
CA GLU A 61 -0.69 15.22 10.13
C GLU A 61 -0.77 16.29 9.04
N ILE A 62 0.30 16.42 8.24
CA ILE A 62 0.34 17.37 7.12
C ILE A 62 -0.77 17.07 6.09
N ASP A 63 -1.00 15.79 5.81
CA ASP A 63 -2.05 15.39 4.88
C ASP A 63 -3.46 15.63 5.48
N LEU A 64 -3.63 15.40 6.79
CA LEU A 64 -4.87 15.72 7.49
C LEU A 64 -5.17 17.23 7.41
N GLU A 65 -4.18 18.11 7.60
CA GLU A 65 -4.35 19.55 7.49
C GLU A 65 -4.85 19.96 6.09
N LYS A 66 -4.31 19.37 5.03
CA LYS A 66 -4.77 19.59 3.65
C LYS A 66 -6.22 19.12 3.48
N ASP A 67 -6.56 17.94 4.01
CA ASP A 67 -7.91 17.41 3.94
C ASP A 67 -8.89 18.30 4.69
N LEU A 68 -8.52 18.81 5.88
CA LEU A 68 -9.32 19.74 6.68
C LEU A 68 -9.55 21.06 5.94
N ALA A 69 -8.50 21.63 5.35
CA ALA A 69 -8.61 22.88 4.58
C ALA A 69 -9.51 22.70 3.36
N PHE A 70 -9.38 21.59 2.65
CA PHE A 70 -10.21 21.26 1.49
C PHE A 70 -11.68 21.06 1.90
N PHE A 71 -11.94 20.31 2.97
CA PHE A 71 -13.28 20.07 3.49
C PHE A 71 -13.96 21.39 3.96
N LYS A 72 -13.20 22.25 4.65
CA LYS A 72 -13.67 23.59 5.06
C LYS A 72 -14.11 24.43 3.87
N LYS A 73 -13.34 24.41 2.77
CA LYS A 73 -13.69 25.12 1.54
C LYS A 73 -15.01 24.63 0.93
N LEU A 74 -15.20 23.30 0.90
CA LEU A 74 -16.38 22.67 0.29
C LEU A 74 -17.64 22.79 1.14
N PHE A 75 -17.53 22.47 2.42
CA PHE A 75 -18.70 22.29 3.31
C PHE A 75 -18.89 23.42 4.31
N LYS A 76 -18.05 24.46 4.28
CA LYS A 76 -18.07 25.60 5.22
C LYS A 76 -18.00 25.17 6.68
N TYR A 77 -17.42 24.00 6.96
CA TYR A 77 -17.22 23.46 8.29
C TYR A 77 -15.75 23.49 8.68
N ASP A 78 -15.45 24.14 9.80
CA ASP A 78 -14.11 24.26 10.37
C ASP A 78 -14.01 23.42 11.65
N LEU A 79 -13.43 22.21 11.52
CA LEU A 79 -13.30 21.26 12.62
C LEU A 79 -12.53 21.87 13.80
N LYS A 80 -11.40 22.54 13.53
CA LYS A 80 -10.55 23.11 14.58
C LYS A 80 -11.17 24.29 15.34
N LYS A 81 -12.11 25.00 14.70
CA LYS A 81 -12.90 26.03 15.38
C LYS A 81 -14.07 25.45 16.17
N THR A 82 -14.55 24.28 15.78
CA THR A 82 -15.71 23.64 16.38
C THR A 82 -15.33 22.74 17.54
N HIS A 83 -14.19 22.09 17.49
CA HIS A 83 -13.72 21.08 18.44
C HIS A 83 -12.23 21.27 18.78
N GLN A 84 -11.80 20.59 19.86
CA GLN A 84 -10.40 20.51 20.27
C GLN A 84 -9.76 19.29 19.60
N LEU A 85 -9.05 19.51 18.47
CA LEU A 85 -8.38 18.43 17.73
C LEU A 85 -6.91 18.29 18.17
N THR A 86 -6.56 17.09 18.61
CA THR A 86 -5.17 16.67 18.88
C THR A 86 -4.75 15.60 17.87
N PHE A 87 -3.55 15.70 17.35
CA PHE A 87 -2.91 14.68 16.51
C PHE A 87 -1.78 14.01 17.27
N LEU A 88 -1.70 12.68 17.23
CA LEU A 88 -0.58 11.91 17.78
C LEU A 88 -0.26 10.72 16.89
N CYS A 89 1.04 10.38 16.83
CA CYS A 89 1.46 9.11 16.29
C CYS A 89 1.27 7.98 17.31
N TYR A 90 1.02 6.75 16.84
CA TYR A 90 0.89 5.57 17.71
C TYR A 90 2.08 5.38 18.65
N GLN A 91 3.32 5.72 18.17
CA GLN A 91 4.56 5.66 18.96
C GLN A 91 4.60 6.63 20.14
N SER A 92 3.77 7.66 20.14
CA SER A 92 3.65 8.61 21.26
C SER A 92 2.39 8.32 22.06
N ALA A 93 1.29 7.97 21.42
CA ALA A 93 -0.01 7.79 22.05
C ALA A 93 -0.04 6.65 23.08
N TYR A 94 0.66 5.52 22.83
CA TYR A 94 0.66 4.38 23.76
C TYR A 94 1.21 4.70 25.17
N LYS A 95 1.94 5.82 25.29
CA LYS A 95 2.52 6.29 26.56
C LYS A 95 1.50 7.09 27.39
N LEU A 96 0.38 7.47 26.81
CA LEU A 96 -0.67 8.20 27.51
C LEU A 96 -1.43 7.26 28.45
N VAL A 97 -1.68 7.74 29.65
CA VAL A 97 -2.44 7.04 30.69
C VAL A 97 -3.47 8.01 31.27
N ASP A 98 -4.63 7.49 31.63
CA ASP A 98 -5.73 8.20 32.29
C ASP A 98 -6.20 9.49 31.57
N GLN A 99 -6.12 9.47 30.22
CA GLN A 99 -6.67 10.55 29.42
C GLN A 99 -8.13 10.25 29.03
N GLU A 100 -8.93 11.30 28.96
CA GLU A 100 -10.32 11.22 28.53
C GLU A 100 -10.51 11.91 27.19
N TRP A 101 -11.20 11.24 26.27
CA TRP A 101 -11.51 11.74 24.94
C TRP A 101 -13.00 11.58 24.62
N ASP A 102 -13.59 12.56 23.95
CA ASP A 102 -14.97 12.40 23.45
C ASP A 102 -14.97 11.51 22.19
N PHE A 103 -13.93 11.64 21.35
CA PHE A 103 -13.82 10.85 20.13
C PHE A 103 -12.36 10.54 19.79
N VAL A 104 -12.07 9.28 19.52
CA VAL A 104 -10.77 8.80 19.01
C VAL A 104 -10.96 8.29 17.58
N CYS A 105 -10.20 8.84 16.64
CA CYS A 105 -10.07 8.30 15.28
C CYS A 105 -8.71 7.64 15.13
N ALA A 106 -8.68 6.37 14.77
CA ALA A 106 -7.47 5.58 14.54
C ALA A 106 -7.30 5.32 13.03
N ASP A 107 -6.46 6.14 12.37
CA ASP A 107 -6.17 5.98 10.94
C ASP A 107 -5.21 4.82 10.72
N GLU A 108 -5.55 3.93 9.76
CA GLU A 108 -4.92 2.63 9.56
C GLU A 108 -4.83 1.83 10.88
N ILE A 109 -5.98 1.66 11.53
CA ILE A 109 -6.10 1.05 12.88
C ILE A 109 -5.33 -0.27 13.01
N HIS A 110 -5.19 -1.05 11.95
CA HIS A 110 -4.42 -2.30 11.94
C HIS A 110 -2.95 -2.14 12.36
N SER A 111 -2.39 -0.94 12.19
CA SER A 111 -1.02 -0.60 12.60
C SER A 111 -0.90 -0.36 14.11
N SER A 112 -2.00 0.03 14.78
CA SER A 112 -2.04 0.21 16.24
C SER A 112 -2.28 -1.10 17.01
N LEU A 113 -2.62 -2.18 16.33
CA LEU A 113 -2.93 -3.45 16.96
C LEU A 113 -1.66 -4.30 17.13
N THR A 114 -0.81 -3.83 18.02
CA THR A 114 0.40 -4.52 18.50
C THR A 114 0.36 -4.56 20.03
N PRO A 115 1.07 -5.49 20.70
CA PRO A 115 1.10 -5.55 22.17
C PRO A 115 1.42 -4.21 22.83
N GLN A 116 2.31 -3.43 22.22
CA GLN A 116 2.74 -2.13 22.72
C GLN A 116 1.66 -1.04 22.50
N TYR A 117 1.15 -0.90 21.28
CA TYR A 117 0.27 0.23 20.94
C TYR A 117 -1.17 0.02 21.44
N VAL A 118 -1.60 -1.22 21.61
CA VAL A 118 -2.91 -1.54 22.18
C VAL A 118 -3.09 -1.02 23.61
N GLN A 119 -1.98 -0.74 24.31
CA GLN A 119 -2.00 -0.14 25.66
C GLN A 119 -2.69 1.22 25.68
N PHE A 120 -2.63 2.01 24.60
CA PHE A 120 -3.39 3.24 24.51
C PHE A 120 -4.89 3.02 24.77
N TYR A 121 -5.48 2.03 24.13
CA TYR A 121 -6.92 1.75 24.23
C TYR A 121 -7.32 1.14 25.58
N LYS A 122 -6.39 0.52 26.29
CA LYS A 122 -6.60 -0.07 27.62
C LYS A 122 -6.46 0.96 28.74
N ASN A 123 -5.54 1.92 28.59
CA ASN A 123 -5.16 2.85 29.65
C ASN A 123 -5.84 4.22 29.56
N ASN A 124 -6.71 4.42 28.57
CA ASN A 124 -7.43 5.69 28.39
C ASN A 124 -8.91 5.44 28.15
N THR A 125 -9.74 6.46 28.42
CA THR A 125 -11.19 6.41 28.21
C THR A 125 -11.58 7.22 26.98
N TYR A 126 -12.57 6.75 26.24
CA TYR A 126 -13.12 7.45 25.09
C TYR A 126 -14.59 7.08 24.91
N LYS A 127 -15.44 8.10 24.66
CA LYS A 127 -16.88 7.89 24.45
C LYS A 127 -17.17 7.23 23.12
N HIS A 128 -16.43 7.63 22.07
CA HIS A 128 -16.60 7.15 20.70
C HIS A 128 -15.26 6.79 20.08
N ILE A 129 -15.26 5.79 19.20
CA ILE A 129 -14.08 5.39 18.44
C ILE A 129 -14.42 5.04 17.01
N MET A 130 -13.61 5.53 16.06
CA MET A 130 -13.66 5.19 14.65
C MET A 130 -12.30 4.66 14.21
N GLY A 131 -12.23 3.39 13.84
CA GLY A 131 -11.10 2.85 13.10
C GLY A 131 -11.27 3.13 11.60
N LEU A 132 -10.21 3.53 10.93
CA LEU A 132 -10.16 3.66 9.47
C LEU A 132 -9.12 2.68 8.94
N SER A 133 -9.45 1.89 7.93
CA SER A 133 -8.49 1.02 7.26
C SER A 133 -8.96 0.67 5.85
N ALA A 134 -8.04 0.40 4.94
CA ALA A 134 -8.36 -0.24 3.66
C ALA A 134 -8.42 -1.77 3.79
N THR A 135 -7.71 -2.30 4.76
CA THR A 135 -7.63 -3.74 5.05
C THR A 135 -7.47 -3.94 6.55
N VAL A 136 -8.15 -4.93 7.09
CA VAL A 136 -8.03 -5.30 8.50
C VAL A 136 -7.31 -6.64 8.59
N ASP A 137 -6.01 -6.61 8.92
CA ASP A 137 -5.25 -7.82 9.23
C ASP A 137 -5.80 -8.43 10.53
N ARG A 138 -6.42 -9.59 10.43
CA ARG A 138 -7.00 -10.31 11.57
C ARG A 138 -6.14 -11.48 12.04
N ASN A 139 -5.20 -11.93 11.21
CA ASN A 139 -4.50 -13.21 11.39
C ASN A 139 -3.12 -13.06 12.06
N THR A 140 -2.54 -11.85 12.10
CA THR A 140 -1.27 -11.66 12.81
C THR A 140 -1.48 -11.94 14.29
N ALA A 141 -0.71 -12.90 14.81
CA ALA A 141 -0.77 -13.34 16.20
C ALA A 141 0.45 -12.87 17.00
N TYR A 142 0.23 -12.67 18.27
CA TYR A 142 1.22 -12.36 19.29
C TYR A 142 1.01 -13.30 20.48
N LEU A 143 2.04 -13.51 21.29
CA LEU A 143 1.90 -14.19 22.57
C LEU A 143 1.81 -13.12 23.67
N ASP A 144 0.91 -13.31 24.62
CA ASP A 144 0.90 -12.53 25.87
C ASP A 144 1.96 -13.03 26.84
N GLU A 145 2.05 -12.41 28.01
CA GLU A 145 3.01 -12.77 29.06
C GLU A 145 2.74 -14.17 29.63
N GLU A 146 1.52 -14.67 29.51
CA GLU A 146 1.06 -15.99 29.96
C GLU A 146 1.22 -17.06 28.87
N GLY A 147 1.66 -16.67 27.65
CA GLY A 147 1.83 -17.57 26.50
C GLY A 147 0.57 -17.82 25.69
N ASN A 148 -0.55 -17.12 25.95
CA ASN A 148 -1.77 -17.24 25.17
C ASN A 148 -1.63 -16.51 23.83
N GLN A 149 -2.25 -17.06 22.80
CA GLN A 149 -2.22 -16.45 21.46
C GLN A 149 -3.26 -15.34 21.34
N LEU A 150 -2.79 -14.10 21.23
CA LEU A 150 -3.61 -12.94 20.91
C LEU A 150 -3.51 -12.63 19.42
N THR A 151 -4.63 -12.37 18.76
CA THR A 151 -4.64 -11.97 17.34
C THR A 151 -5.07 -10.52 17.17
N LYS A 152 -4.66 -9.90 16.09
CA LYS A 152 -5.17 -8.57 15.72
C LYS A 152 -6.69 -8.58 15.55
N GLY A 153 -7.25 -9.69 15.08
CA GLY A 153 -8.69 -9.89 14.98
C GLY A 153 -9.42 -9.73 16.29
N LEU A 154 -8.92 -10.33 17.37
CA LEU A 154 -9.48 -10.17 18.71
C LEU A 154 -9.47 -8.71 19.17
N TRP A 155 -8.35 -8.01 18.96
CA TRP A 155 -8.26 -6.60 19.34
C TRP A 155 -9.19 -5.70 18.52
N VAL A 156 -9.33 -5.95 17.21
CA VAL A 156 -10.32 -5.23 16.40
C VAL A 156 -11.71 -5.40 17.00
N ASP A 157 -12.12 -6.64 17.28
CA ASP A 157 -13.47 -6.94 17.77
C ASP A 157 -13.74 -6.32 19.15
N GLN A 158 -12.73 -6.22 20.00
CA GLN A 158 -12.82 -5.61 21.32
C GLN A 158 -12.82 -4.06 21.29
N ILE A 159 -11.93 -3.47 20.49
CA ILE A 159 -11.66 -2.03 20.48
C ILE A 159 -12.65 -1.31 19.55
N ALA A 160 -12.70 -1.73 18.29
CA ALA A 160 -13.53 -1.10 17.25
C ALA A 160 -13.91 -2.15 16.19
N PRO A 161 -14.95 -2.96 16.43
CA PRO A 161 -15.38 -3.99 15.49
C PRO A 161 -15.71 -3.41 14.12
N VAL A 162 -15.45 -4.20 13.04
CA VAL A 162 -15.74 -3.73 11.69
C VAL A 162 -17.24 -3.57 11.50
N CYS A 163 -17.71 -2.33 11.37
CA CYS A 163 -19.12 -2.00 11.19
C CYS A 163 -19.50 -1.71 9.73
N PHE A 164 -18.56 -1.28 8.90
CA PHE A 164 -18.80 -1.01 7.48
C PHE A 164 -17.67 -1.58 6.62
N LYS A 165 -18.03 -2.17 5.47
CA LYS A 165 -17.08 -2.70 4.49
C LYS A 165 -17.42 -2.18 3.11
N TYR A 166 -16.41 -1.63 2.44
CA TYR A 166 -16.46 -1.25 1.04
C TYR A 166 -15.12 -1.57 0.40
N ASN A 167 -15.07 -2.71 -0.25
CA ASN A 167 -13.83 -3.28 -0.77
C ASN A 167 -13.43 -2.72 -2.14
N LEU A 168 -12.25 -3.12 -2.63
CA LEU A 168 -11.73 -2.68 -3.92
C LEU A 168 -12.63 -3.10 -5.09
N ASN A 169 -13.25 -4.28 -5.02
CA ASN A 169 -14.13 -4.79 -6.08
C ASN A 169 -15.35 -3.88 -6.25
N GLN A 170 -16.02 -3.56 -5.14
CA GLN A 170 -17.15 -2.61 -5.12
C GLN A 170 -16.70 -1.23 -5.63
N ALA A 171 -15.50 -0.78 -5.27
CA ALA A 171 -14.97 0.51 -5.71
C ALA A 171 -14.74 0.57 -7.23
N VAL A 172 -14.35 -0.54 -7.85
CA VAL A 172 -14.19 -0.66 -9.31
C VAL A 172 -15.56 -0.74 -10.00
N GLU A 173 -16.50 -1.56 -9.48
CA GLU A 173 -17.87 -1.69 -9.99
C GLU A 173 -18.61 -0.35 -9.97
N ASP A 174 -18.50 0.39 -8.87
CA ASP A 174 -19.12 1.70 -8.69
C ASP A 174 -18.37 2.84 -9.42
N GLY A 175 -17.27 2.56 -10.13
CA GLY A 175 -16.47 3.55 -10.84
C GLY A 175 -15.75 4.56 -9.94
N THR A 176 -15.68 4.32 -8.63
CA THR A 176 -14.99 5.21 -7.67
C THR A 176 -13.49 5.00 -7.63
N THR A 177 -13.02 3.90 -8.21
CA THR A 177 -11.61 3.56 -8.41
C THR A 177 -11.41 3.13 -9.86
N LYS A 178 -10.21 3.37 -10.40
CA LYS A 178 -9.85 2.95 -11.76
C LYS A 178 -10.04 1.45 -11.96
N LYS A 179 -10.47 1.05 -13.17
CA LYS A 179 -10.22 -0.29 -13.65
C LYS A 179 -8.71 -0.51 -13.72
N LEU A 180 -8.25 -1.63 -13.20
CA LEU A 180 -6.83 -1.97 -13.13
C LEU A 180 -6.51 -3.06 -14.13
N ARG A 181 -5.36 -2.93 -14.75
CA ARG A 181 -4.78 -3.93 -15.64
C ARG A 181 -3.49 -4.42 -15.03
N MET A 182 -3.37 -5.72 -14.82
CA MET A 182 -2.22 -6.34 -14.19
C MET A 182 -1.44 -7.17 -15.19
N PHE A 183 -0.23 -6.77 -15.48
CA PHE A 183 0.74 -7.52 -16.27
C PHE A 183 1.58 -8.37 -15.33
N ILE A 184 1.41 -9.69 -15.40
CA ILE A 184 2.16 -10.65 -14.59
C ILE A 184 3.35 -11.12 -15.40
N ILE A 185 4.53 -10.61 -15.08
CA ILE A 185 5.74 -10.83 -15.85
C ILE A 185 6.51 -11.99 -15.23
N ASN A 186 6.60 -13.08 -15.97
CA ASN A 186 7.42 -14.22 -15.59
C ASN A 186 8.90 -13.84 -15.72
N HIS A 187 9.65 -14.00 -14.64
CA HIS A 187 11.09 -13.74 -14.58
C HIS A 187 11.83 -15.02 -14.24
N GLY A 188 12.96 -15.28 -14.90
CA GLY A 188 13.85 -16.40 -14.61
C GLY A 188 15.10 -15.95 -13.88
N LEU A 189 15.62 -16.79 -12.98
CA LEU A 189 16.93 -16.57 -12.38
C LEU A 189 18.03 -16.74 -13.43
N ASP A 190 19.03 -15.87 -13.43
CA ASP A 190 20.21 -16.01 -14.28
C ASP A 190 21.04 -17.23 -13.84
N LEU A 191 21.26 -18.16 -14.80
CA LEU A 191 21.97 -19.42 -14.59
C LEU A 191 23.45 -19.35 -15.01
N VAL A 192 23.84 -18.29 -15.70
CA VAL A 192 25.11 -18.22 -16.41
C VAL A 192 26.04 -17.14 -15.84
N ASN A 193 25.50 -15.93 -15.68
CA ASN A 193 26.32 -14.79 -15.29
C ASN A 193 26.61 -14.79 -13.79
N LYS A 194 27.88 -14.89 -13.44
CA LYS A 194 28.35 -14.78 -12.04
C LYS A 194 28.44 -13.30 -11.63
N ASN A 195 27.32 -12.69 -11.30
CA ASN A 195 27.17 -11.27 -10.98
C ASN A 195 26.58 -11.01 -9.59
N VAL A 196 26.38 -12.05 -8.79
CA VAL A 196 25.89 -11.96 -7.41
C VAL A 196 27.05 -12.18 -6.44
N PRO A 197 27.36 -11.22 -5.56
CA PRO A 197 28.41 -11.40 -4.55
C PRO A 197 27.98 -12.44 -3.51
N ALA A 198 28.88 -13.33 -3.17
CA ALA A 198 28.71 -14.40 -2.20
C ALA A 198 29.99 -14.58 -1.35
N GLY A 199 29.94 -15.51 -0.41
CA GLY A 199 31.06 -15.79 0.49
C GLY A 199 31.09 -14.90 1.75
N THR A 200 32.25 -14.84 2.37
CA THR A 200 32.49 -14.01 3.56
C THR A 200 33.32 -12.78 3.20
N LYS A 201 33.43 -11.80 4.09
CA LYS A 201 34.34 -10.65 3.89
C LYS A 201 35.78 -11.07 3.66
N ALA A 202 36.21 -12.18 4.28
CA ALA A 202 37.57 -12.72 4.15
C ALA A 202 37.78 -13.55 2.87
N ALA A 203 36.72 -14.13 2.32
CA ALA A 203 36.76 -14.96 1.11
C ALA A 203 35.54 -14.65 0.21
N PRO A 204 35.51 -13.47 -0.43
CA PRO A 204 34.44 -13.10 -1.31
C PRO A 204 34.59 -13.82 -2.67
N PHE A 205 33.47 -14.22 -3.28
CA PHE A 205 33.43 -14.73 -4.64
C PHE A 205 32.15 -14.32 -5.32
N MET A 206 32.07 -14.47 -6.63
CA MET A 206 30.89 -14.19 -7.44
C MET A 206 30.19 -15.48 -7.83
N THR A 207 28.88 -15.48 -7.77
CA THR A 207 28.02 -16.63 -8.11
C THR A 207 26.88 -16.20 -9.03
N THR A 208 26.15 -17.16 -9.61
CA THR A 208 24.93 -16.89 -10.37
C THR A 208 23.76 -16.59 -9.45
N GLU A 209 22.70 -15.98 -9.99
CA GLU A 209 21.46 -15.73 -9.23
C GLU A 209 20.86 -17.05 -8.73
N LYS A 210 20.85 -18.07 -9.59
CA LYS A 210 20.31 -19.40 -9.27
C LYS A 210 21.08 -20.08 -8.15
N GLU A 211 22.40 -20.10 -8.21
CA GLU A 211 23.25 -20.70 -7.17
C GLU A 211 23.06 -19.97 -5.83
N SER A 212 23.01 -18.63 -5.86
CA SER A 212 22.79 -17.82 -4.65
C SER A 212 21.42 -18.11 -4.01
N TYR A 213 20.36 -18.17 -4.84
CA TYR A 213 19.02 -18.48 -4.34
C TYR A 213 18.94 -19.90 -3.78
N ASP A 214 19.44 -20.90 -4.51
CA ASP A 214 19.42 -22.30 -4.09
C ASP A 214 20.18 -22.53 -2.78
N TYR A 215 21.32 -21.87 -2.61
CA TYR A 215 22.06 -21.93 -1.36
C TYR A 215 21.20 -21.51 -0.17
N TRP A 216 20.57 -20.33 -0.25
CA TRP A 216 19.76 -19.81 0.87
C TRP A 216 18.44 -20.56 1.05
N ASP A 217 17.83 -21.06 -0.03
CA ASP A 217 16.63 -21.91 0.03
C ASP A 217 16.94 -23.26 0.70
N ASN A 218 18.10 -23.85 0.41
CA ASN A 218 18.56 -25.06 1.06
C ASN A 218 18.90 -24.82 2.56
N GLN A 219 19.51 -23.68 2.90
CA GLN A 219 19.74 -23.31 4.30
C GLN A 219 18.45 -23.12 5.07
N PHE A 220 17.45 -22.49 4.43
CA PHE A 220 16.12 -22.34 5.02
C PHE A 220 15.43 -23.70 5.23
N LYS A 221 15.46 -24.59 4.22
CA LYS A 221 14.91 -25.94 4.34
C LYS A 221 15.58 -26.71 5.49
N LYS A 222 16.91 -26.68 5.59
CA LYS A 222 17.64 -27.30 6.71
C LYS A 222 17.20 -26.74 8.08
N ALA A 223 16.95 -25.43 8.16
CA ALA A 223 16.51 -24.80 9.41
C ALA A 223 15.14 -25.31 9.89
N LEU A 224 14.24 -25.71 8.98
CA LEU A 224 12.93 -26.26 9.32
C LEU A 224 13.01 -27.60 10.05
N PHE A 225 14.07 -28.39 9.81
CA PHE A 225 14.29 -29.71 10.43
C PHE A 225 15.08 -29.66 11.74
N LEU A 226 15.48 -28.47 12.20
CA LEU A 226 16.13 -28.35 13.52
C LEU A 226 15.13 -28.67 14.65
N PRO A 227 15.59 -29.16 15.79
CA PRO A 227 14.77 -29.32 16.98
C PRO A 227 14.10 -27.99 17.38
N ASP A 228 12.90 -28.06 17.93
CA ASP A 228 12.16 -26.88 18.38
C ASP A 228 12.94 -26.12 19.47
N GLY A 229 12.94 -24.79 19.38
CA GLY A 229 13.64 -23.92 20.30
C GLY A 229 14.13 -22.64 19.66
N ASN A 230 14.79 -21.82 20.46
CA ASN A 230 15.30 -20.50 20.04
C ASN A 230 16.24 -20.56 18.83
N MET A 231 17.08 -21.60 18.76
CA MET A 231 18.02 -21.78 17.65
C MET A 231 17.29 -22.03 16.33
N LYS A 232 16.26 -22.87 16.31
CA LYS A 232 15.42 -23.12 15.13
C LYS A 232 14.76 -21.83 14.66
N THR A 233 14.09 -21.14 15.58
CA THR A 233 13.41 -19.86 15.30
C THR A 233 14.39 -18.82 14.74
N PHE A 234 15.57 -18.69 15.33
CA PHE A 234 16.63 -17.78 14.85
C PHE A 234 17.10 -18.17 13.43
N LYS A 235 17.38 -19.46 13.19
CA LYS A 235 17.85 -19.96 11.88
C LYS A 235 16.79 -19.78 10.79
N ILE A 236 15.52 -20.10 11.07
CA ILE A 236 14.41 -19.88 10.15
C ILE A 236 14.33 -18.39 9.77
N ARG A 237 14.36 -17.51 10.76
CA ARG A 237 14.26 -16.06 10.53
C ARG A 237 15.42 -15.53 9.68
N THR A 238 16.65 -15.89 10.02
CA THR A 238 17.85 -15.39 9.32
C THR A 238 17.97 -15.93 7.90
N THR A 239 17.73 -17.23 7.69
CA THR A 239 17.81 -17.86 6.36
C THR A 239 16.64 -17.43 5.45
N SER A 240 15.44 -17.25 6.01
CA SER A 240 14.31 -16.69 5.26
C SER A 240 14.59 -15.26 4.80
N ALA A 241 15.15 -14.42 5.67
CA ALA A 241 15.53 -13.05 5.32
C ALA A 241 16.63 -12.99 4.25
N ALA A 242 17.64 -13.86 4.36
CA ALA A 242 18.72 -13.96 3.38
C ALA A 242 18.21 -14.41 2.00
N ARG A 243 17.34 -15.44 1.97
CA ARG A 243 16.69 -15.90 0.74
C ARG A 243 15.85 -14.80 0.09
N ALA A 244 15.08 -14.07 0.88
CA ALA A 244 14.28 -12.95 0.39
C ALA A 244 15.16 -11.83 -0.18
N LYS A 245 16.28 -11.52 0.50
CA LYS A 245 17.23 -10.50 0.04
C LYS A 245 17.77 -10.80 -1.35
N VAL A 246 18.09 -12.07 -1.67
CA VAL A 246 18.52 -12.46 -3.03
C VAL A 246 17.46 -12.04 -4.05
N LEU A 247 16.18 -12.36 -3.82
CA LEU A 247 15.08 -12.02 -4.74
C LEU A 247 14.86 -10.50 -4.90
N TYR A 248 15.24 -9.71 -3.90
CA TYR A 248 15.10 -8.26 -3.94
C TYR A 248 16.22 -7.54 -4.69
N THR A 249 17.34 -8.22 -4.92
CA THR A 249 18.56 -7.61 -5.50
C THR A 249 19.04 -8.30 -6.77
N LEU A 250 18.18 -9.08 -7.44
CA LEU A 250 18.53 -9.78 -8.67
C LEU A 250 18.99 -8.81 -9.78
N PRO A 251 20.25 -8.87 -10.24
CA PRO A 251 20.75 -7.99 -11.30
C PRO A 251 19.98 -8.14 -12.63
N SER A 252 19.55 -9.37 -12.95
CA SER A 252 18.72 -9.62 -14.14
C SER A 252 17.37 -8.88 -14.04
N LYS A 253 16.69 -8.97 -12.89
CA LYS A 253 15.40 -8.30 -12.68
C LYS A 253 15.53 -6.78 -12.76
N ILE A 254 16.62 -6.20 -12.23
CA ILE A 254 16.90 -4.77 -12.34
C ILE A 254 17.01 -4.34 -13.80
N ARG A 255 17.75 -5.09 -14.63
CA ARG A 255 17.87 -4.84 -16.08
C ARG A 255 16.51 -4.90 -16.78
N GLU A 256 15.69 -5.89 -16.44
CA GLU A 256 14.36 -6.05 -17.04
C GLU A 256 13.41 -4.91 -16.64
N VAL A 257 13.48 -4.42 -15.39
CA VAL A 257 12.71 -3.25 -14.94
C VAL A 257 13.13 -1.98 -15.66
N LEU A 258 14.43 -1.76 -15.86
CA LEU A 258 14.96 -0.64 -16.64
C LEU A 258 14.46 -0.68 -18.10
N LYS A 259 14.46 -1.85 -18.73
CA LYS A 259 13.94 -2.08 -20.07
C LYS A 259 12.44 -1.77 -20.16
N LEU A 260 11.66 -2.20 -19.18
CA LEU A 260 10.22 -1.89 -19.08
C LEU A 260 9.99 -0.39 -18.95
N LEU A 261 10.74 0.30 -18.08
CA LEU A 261 10.63 1.76 -17.86
C LEU A 261 10.90 2.57 -19.14
N GLN A 262 11.80 2.10 -20.00
CA GLN A 262 12.06 2.74 -21.31
C GLN A 262 10.91 2.56 -22.31
N ALA A 263 10.08 1.53 -22.12
CA ALA A 263 9.01 1.17 -23.04
C ALA A 263 7.63 1.75 -22.66
N ILE A 264 7.38 1.95 -21.37
CA ILE A 264 6.10 2.48 -20.87
C ILE A 264 6.14 4.00 -20.79
N LYS A 265 4.97 4.62 -20.91
CA LYS A 265 4.81 6.08 -20.84
C LYS A 265 3.97 6.49 -19.64
N GLY A 266 4.22 7.68 -19.12
CA GLY A 266 3.47 8.26 -18.02
C GLY A 266 4.15 8.10 -16.66
N LYS A 267 3.52 8.69 -15.64
CA LYS A 267 4.03 8.69 -14.28
C LYS A 267 4.10 7.30 -13.69
N THR A 268 5.27 6.89 -13.26
CA THR A 268 5.56 5.52 -12.81
C THR A 268 6.09 5.49 -11.38
N LEU A 269 5.51 4.60 -10.57
CA LEU A 269 5.98 4.26 -9.23
C LEU A 269 6.56 2.86 -9.23
N VAL A 270 7.80 2.71 -8.79
CA VAL A 270 8.48 1.41 -8.65
C VAL A 270 8.53 1.04 -7.16
N PHE A 271 7.96 -0.10 -6.80
CA PHE A 271 8.06 -0.66 -5.45
C PHE A 271 9.14 -1.72 -5.36
N GLY A 272 9.94 -1.66 -4.30
CA GLY A 272 10.94 -2.68 -4.00
C GLY A 272 11.30 -2.75 -2.53
N ASN A 273 11.97 -3.84 -2.16
CA ASN A 273 12.39 -4.14 -0.80
C ASN A 273 13.92 -4.04 -0.60
N SER A 274 14.64 -3.45 -1.56
CA SER A 274 16.06 -3.08 -1.44
C SER A 274 16.28 -1.67 -1.96
N ILE A 275 16.83 -0.80 -1.11
CA ILE A 275 17.15 0.58 -1.50
C ILE A 275 18.25 0.56 -2.56
N GLU A 276 19.24 -0.32 -2.42
CA GLU A 276 20.34 -0.48 -3.35
C GLU A 276 19.82 -0.83 -4.76
N ALA A 277 18.93 -1.82 -4.86
CA ALA A 277 18.32 -2.23 -6.13
C ALA A 277 17.47 -1.11 -6.73
N LEU A 278 16.68 -0.40 -5.93
CA LEU A 278 15.86 0.72 -6.38
C LEU A 278 16.69 1.90 -6.88
N SER A 279 17.84 2.17 -6.23
CA SER A 279 18.78 3.23 -6.65
C SER A 279 19.45 2.93 -8.00
N LEU A 280 19.53 1.66 -8.40
CA LEU A 280 19.97 1.27 -9.74
C LEU A 280 18.87 1.45 -10.81
N VAL A 281 17.61 1.47 -10.40
CA VAL A 281 16.46 1.69 -11.29
C VAL A 281 16.20 3.17 -11.53
N THR A 282 16.26 3.99 -10.48
CA THR A 282 16.10 5.45 -10.56
C THR A 282 16.81 6.14 -9.40
N PRO A 283 17.40 7.35 -9.61
CA PRO A 283 17.96 8.13 -8.52
C PRO A 283 16.90 8.66 -7.54
N ASN A 284 15.62 8.68 -7.96
CA ASN A 284 14.51 9.27 -7.23
C ASN A 284 13.88 8.26 -6.25
N VAL A 285 14.63 7.86 -5.22
CA VAL A 285 14.19 6.85 -4.24
C VAL A 285 13.67 7.50 -2.97
N ILE A 286 12.42 7.23 -2.62
CA ILE A 286 11.82 7.56 -1.32
C ILE A 286 12.14 6.44 -0.34
N SER A 287 12.87 6.76 0.72
CA SER A 287 13.31 5.77 1.70
C SER A 287 13.54 6.40 3.08
N ASN A 288 13.69 5.56 4.09
CA ASN A 288 14.04 5.97 5.45
C ASN A 288 15.52 6.42 5.61
N LYS A 289 16.34 6.27 4.58
CA LYS A 289 17.70 6.82 4.55
C LYS A 289 17.72 8.31 4.20
N ASN A 290 16.64 8.81 3.58
CA ASN A 290 16.50 10.21 3.24
C ASN A 290 15.83 10.98 4.39
N SER A 291 16.10 12.27 4.50
CA SER A 291 15.35 13.15 5.40
C SER A 291 13.87 13.25 4.97
N GLU A 292 12.97 13.53 5.90
CA GLU A 292 11.54 13.74 5.60
C GLU A 292 11.35 14.87 4.59
N LYS A 293 12.14 15.94 4.70
CA LYS A 293 12.13 17.08 3.77
C LYS A 293 12.49 16.66 2.34
N ALA A 294 13.54 15.84 2.18
CA ALA A 294 13.95 15.33 0.87
C ALA A 294 12.87 14.41 0.26
N ASN A 295 12.29 13.52 1.05
CA ASN A 295 11.20 12.66 0.60
C ASN A 295 9.95 13.48 0.22
N ALA A 296 9.62 14.53 0.97
CA ALA A 296 8.50 15.42 0.68
C ALA A 296 8.73 16.22 -0.61
N GLN A 297 9.95 16.75 -0.82
CA GLN A 297 10.33 17.46 -2.04
C GLN A 297 10.20 16.56 -3.26
N LEU A 298 10.71 15.33 -3.19
CA LEU A 298 10.65 14.38 -4.29
C LEU A 298 9.19 14.03 -4.69
N ARG A 299 8.28 13.94 -3.71
CA ARG A 299 6.84 13.77 -3.98
C ARG A 299 6.24 14.99 -4.67
N GLN A 300 6.61 16.21 -4.24
CA GLN A 300 6.14 17.43 -4.86
C GLN A 300 6.63 17.55 -6.32
N ASP A 301 7.88 17.20 -6.58
CA ASP A 301 8.45 17.23 -7.93
C ASP A 301 7.78 16.18 -8.84
N PHE A 302 7.46 15.01 -8.31
CA PHE A 302 6.68 14.00 -9.03
C PHE A 302 5.24 14.49 -9.31
N ASP A 303 4.55 15.04 -8.32
CA ASP A 303 3.19 15.58 -8.49
C ASP A 303 3.16 16.75 -9.49
N ALA A 304 4.22 17.57 -9.53
CA ALA A 304 4.38 18.67 -10.46
C ALA A 304 4.81 18.23 -11.89
N GLY A 305 5.11 16.94 -12.10
CA GLY A 305 5.58 16.41 -13.39
C GLY A 305 7.02 16.79 -13.75
N LYS A 306 7.83 17.21 -12.77
CA LYS A 306 9.27 17.43 -12.98
C LYS A 306 10.05 16.11 -13.01
N VAL A 307 9.48 15.07 -12.43
CA VAL A 307 10.03 13.72 -12.36
C VAL A 307 8.91 12.76 -12.71
N ASP A 308 9.13 11.89 -13.70
CA ASP A 308 8.12 10.94 -14.17
C ASP A 308 8.24 9.56 -13.49
N THR A 309 9.40 9.26 -12.90
CA THR A 309 9.63 7.97 -12.22
C THR A 309 10.20 8.18 -10.84
N ILE A 310 9.51 7.63 -9.84
CA ILE A 310 10.00 7.52 -8.46
C ILE A 310 10.00 6.06 -8.02
N ALA A 311 10.92 5.72 -7.13
CA ALA A 311 10.93 4.42 -6.47
C ALA A 311 10.61 4.56 -4.98
N SER A 312 10.04 3.53 -4.37
CA SER A 312 9.72 3.53 -2.95
C SER A 312 10.15 2.25 -2.25
N PHE A 313 10.94 2.43 -1.20
CA PHE A 313 11.27 1.39 -0.25
C PHE A 313 10.28 1.44 0.92
N LYS A 314 9.28 0.56 0.93
CA LYS A 314 8.28 0.38 2.01
C LYS A 314 7.46 1.61 2.43
N MET A 315 7.99 2.83 2.31
CA MET A 315 7.42 4.05 2.92
C MET A 315 6.14 4.58 2.25
N LEU A 316 5.95 4.34 0.94
CA LEU A 316 4.72 4.75 0.26
C LEU A 316 3.55 3.78 0.48
N LYS A 317 3.75 2.70 1.21
CA LYS A 317 2.69 1.76 1.58
C LYS A 317 1.60 2.43 2.43
N GLN A 318 1.95 3.52 3.12
CA GLN A 318 1.05 4.18 4.06
C GLN A 318 0.95 5.68 3.74
N GLY A 319 -0.24 6.12 3.33
CA GLY A 319 -0.68 7.51 3.36
C GLY A 319 -0.29 8.43 2.18
N ALA A 320 0.66 8.13 1.31
CA ALA A 320 1.02 9.04 0.23
C ALA A 320 0.07 8.96 -0.97
N ASN A 321 -0.61 10.06 -1.26
CA ASN A 321 -1.43 10.23 -2.46
C ASN A 321 -0.57 10.82 -3.57
N LEU A 322 -0.23 10.00 -4.57
CA LEU A 322 0.43 10.47 -5.78
C LEU A 322 -0.61 10.88 -6.82
N LYS A 323 -0.40 12.04 -7.45
CA LYS A 323 -1.30 12.54 -8.49
C LYS A 323 -0.94 11.93 -9.84
N ASP A 324 -1.99 11.59 -10.60
CA ASP A 324 -1.89 11.18 -12.00
C ASP A 324 -0.92 10.00 -12.25
N LEU A 325 -0.87 9.06 -11.31
CA LEU A 325 -0.07 7.84 -11.45
C LEU A 325 -0.66 6.96 -12.55
N ASP A 326 0.10 6.68 -13.60
CA ASP A 326 -0.31 5.83 -14.72
C ASP A 326 0.13 4.38 -14.52
N ASN A 327 1.33 4.17 -13.99
CA ASN A 327 1.95 2.85 -13.90
C ASN A 327 2.47 2.58 -12.48
N THR A 328 2.34 1.35 -12.04
CA THR A 328 2.98 0.83 -10.83
C THR A 328 3.78 -0.42 -11.17
N ILE A 329 5.06 -0.48 -10.82
CA ILE A 329 5.90 -1.66 -11.00
C ILE A 329 6.18 -2.27 -9.63
N LEU A 330 5.78 -3.52 -9.41
CA LEU A 330 6.12 -4.30 -8.24
C LEU A 330 7.34 -5.17 -8.57
N MET A 331 8.52 -4.63 -8.30
CA MET A 331 9.79 -5.31 -8.53
C MET A 331 10.06 -6.38 -7.48
N SER A 332 9.64 -6.12 -6.23
CA SER A 332 9.65 -7.10 -5.14
C SER A 332 8.57 -6.78 -4.10
N TYR A 333 7.98 -7.82 -3.52
CA TYR A 333 6.85 -7.72 -2.60
C TYR A 333 6.86 -8.86 -1.59
N TYR A 334 6.02 -8.75 -0.55
CA TYR A 334 5.77 -9.79 0.42
C TYR A 334 4.40 -10.44 0.17
N SER A 335 4.17 -11.60 0.80
CA SER A 335 2.92 -12.35 0.71
C SER A 335 1.72 -11.69 1.42
N LYS A 336 1.86 -10.49 1.95
CA LYS A 336 0.76 -9.80 2.62
C LYS A 336 -0.11 -9.11 1.59
N GLU A 337 -1.35 -9.54 1.47
CA GLU A 337 -2.41 -8.92 0.67
C GLU A 337 -2.49 -7.40 0.89
N LEU A 338 -2.34 -6.97 2.15
CA LEU A 338 -2.31 -5.57 2.55
C LEU A 338 -1.33 -4.73 1.71
N ASP A 339 -0.13 -5.22 1.50
CA ASP A 339 0.92 -4.52 0.76
C ASP A 339 0.55 -4.35 -0.72
N MET A 340 -0.05 -5.39 -1.31
CA MET A 340 -0.49 -5.38 -2.70
C MET A 340 -1.67 -4.44 -2.91
N ILE A 341 -2.71 -4.52 -2.08
CA ILE A 341 -3.90 -3.66 -2.15
C ILE A 341 -3.52 -2.19 -1.95
N GLN A 342 -2.60 -1.90 -1.05
CA GLN A 342 -2.13 -0.53 -0.84
C GLN A 342 -1.33 -0.01 -2.04
N ALA A 343 -0.50 -0.84 -2.66
CA ALA A 343 0.21 -0.49 -3.89
C ALA A 343 -0.77 -0.18 -5.04
N ILE A 344 -1.74 -1.04 -5.23
CA ILE A 344 -2.81 -0.90 -6.23
C ILE A 344 -3.63 0.37 -6.00
N GLY A 345 -4.04 0.62 -4.77
CA GLY A 345 -4.87 1.76 -4.41
C GLY A 345 -4.17 3.14 -4.52
N ARG A 346 -2.87 3.17 -4.84
CA ARG A 346 -2.16 4.43 -5.15
C ARG A 346 -2.49 4.99 -6.53
N GLN A 347 -2.99 4.16 -7.43
CA GLN A 347 -3.43 4.63 -8.74
C GLN A 347 -4.79 5.31 -8.62
N ARG A 348 -4.80 6.63 -8.46
CA ARG A 348 -6.03 7.42 -8.36
C ARG A 348 -6.62 7.78 -9.73
N VAL A 349 -7.92 8.05 -9.70
CA VAL A 349 -8.77 8.28 -10.86
C VAL A 349 -8.38 9.52 -11.65
N ASN A 350 -8.04 9.32 -12.91
CA ASN A 350 -8.03 10.33 -13.96
C ASN A 350 -8.68 9.80 -15.25
N ASN A 351 -9.77 9.04 -15.14
CA ASN A 351 -10.54 8.42 -16.24
C ASN A 351 -9.74 7.48 -17.17
N LYS A 352 -8.52 7.10 -16.80
CA LYS A 352 -7.68 6.13 -17.53
C LYS A 352 -7.54 4.84 -16.77
N THR A 353 -7.38 3.71 -17.44
CA THR A 353 -7.02 2.43 -16.83
C THR A 353 -5.64 2.54 -16.20
N GLY A 354 -5.47 2.06 -14.97
CA GLY A 354 -4.17 2.00 -14.31
C GLY A 354 -3.43 0.70 -14.66
N ASN A 355 -2.13 0.77 -14.96
CA ASN A 355 -1.33 -0.40 -15.27
C ASN A 355 -0.47 -0.80 -14.07
N ILE A 356 -0.47 -2.08 -13.74
CA ILE A 356 0.35 -2.67 -12.69
C ILE A 356 1.19 -3.76 -13.30
N PHE A 357 2.49 -3.67 -13.14
CA PHE A 357 3.46 -4.65 -13.64
C PHE A 357 4.04 -5.40 -12.45
N ILE A 358 3.87 -6.71 -12.41
CA ILE A 358 4.27 -7.56 -11.29
C ILE A 358 5.30 -8.56 -11.78
N TYR A 359 6.53 -8.45 -11.29
CA TYR A 359 7.56 -9.43 -11.58
C TYR A 359 7.44 -10.62 -10.64
N VAL A 360 7.32 -11.83 -11.20
CA VAL A 360 7.23 -13.08 -10.44
C VAL A 360 8.38 -13.99 -10.87
N THR A 361 9.33 -14.23 -9.99
CA THR A 361 10.49 -15.08 -10.29
C THR A 361 10.12 -16.55 -10.14
N SER A 362 10.08 -17.24 -11.29
CA SER A 362 9.72 -18.67 -11.39
C SER A 362 10.67 -19.55 -10.62
N GLY A 363 10.14 -20.66 -10.07
CA GLY A 363 10.93 -21.62 -9.29
C GLY A 363 11.39 -21.10 -7.93
N THR A 364 10.84 -19.96 -7.48
CA THR A 364 11.21 -19.36 -6.20
C THR A 364 10.01 -19.17 -5.26
N GLN A 365 10.27 -18.69 -4.06
CA GLN A 365 9.26 -18.35 -3.07
C GLN A 365 8.32 -17.21 -3.55
N GLU A 366 8.72 -16.37 -4.50
CA GLU A 366 7.88 -15.27 -5.02
C GLU A 366 6.57 -15.79 -5.62
N VAL A 367 6.58 -16.96 -6.25
CA VAL A 367 5.36 -17.58 -6.81
C VAL A 367 4.32 -17.81 -5.72
N LYS A 368 4.75 -18.29 -4.53
CA LYS A 368 3.84 -18.50 -3.38
C LYS A 368 3.39 -17.16 -2.79
N TRP A 369 4.27 -16.18 -2.70
CA TRP A 369 3.93 -14.84 -2.22
C TRP A 369 2.93 -14.16 -3.15
N TYR A 370 3.13 -14.24 -4.46
CA TYR A 370 2.20 -13.72 -5.45
C TYR A 370 0.81 -14.32 -5.29
N ARG A 371 0.70 -15.64 -5.32
CA ARG A 371 -0.59 -16.34 -5.18
C ARG A 371 -1.33 -15.90 -3.91
N LYS A 372 -0.63 -15.89 -2.78
CA LYS A 372 -1.23 -15.48 -1.49
C LYS A 372 -1.63 -14.01 -1.47
N ALA A 373 -0.87 -13.12 -2.09
CA ALA A 373 -1.18 -11.70 -2.15
C ALA A 373 -2.41 -11.40 -3.02
N MET A 374 -2.71 -12.27 -3.98
CA MET A 374 -3.80 -12.09 -4.93
C MET A 374 -5.10 -12.84 -4.54
N GLU A 375 -5.10 -13.66 -3.48
CA GLU A 375 -6.24 -14.50 -3.08
C GLU A 375 -7.58 -13.75 -2.98
N ASN A 376 -7.56 -12.49 -2.53
CA ASN A 376 -8.77 -11.69 -2.30
C ASN A 376 -8.85 -10.45 -3.22
N ILE A 377 -8.05 -10.39 -4.26
CA ILE A 377 -8.07 -9.30 -5.25
C ILE A 377 -8.76 -9.82 -6.51
N ASN A 378 -9.92 -9.25 -6.83
CA ASN A 378 -10.70 -9.57 -8.01
C ASN A 378 -10.95 -8.28 -8.82
N ASN A 379 -11.72 -8.35 -9.92
CA ASN A 379 -12.11 -7.22 -10.76
C ASN A 379 -10.95 -6.43 -11.37
N TYR A 380 -9.95 -7.15 -11.87
CA TYR A 380 -8.85 -6.62 -12.67
C TYR A 380 -8.70 -7.46 -13.95
N GLU A 381 -8.11 -6.85 -14.95
CA GLU A 381 -7.74 -7.54 -16.18
C GLU A 381 -6.32 -8.12 -15.98
N GLU A 382 -6.20 -9.44 -15.96
CA GLU A 382 -4.93 -10.14 -15.79
C GLU A 382 -4.32 -10.52 -17.14
N ILE A 383 -3.08 -10.08 -17.38
CA ILE A 383 -2.33 -10.32 -18.61
C ILE A 383 -1.04 -11.03 -18.25
N HIS A 384 -0.99 -12.31 -18.50
CA HIS A 384 0.24 -13.11 -18.30
C HIS A 384 1.25 -12.84 -19.38
N CYS A 385 2.49 -12.58 -18.97
CA CYS A 385 3.62 -12.29 -19.84
C CYS A 385 4.77 -13.28 -19.58
N ASN A 386 5.26 -13.92 -20.63
CA ASN A 386 6.36 -14.90 -20.54
C ASN A 386 7.72 -14.24 -20.27
N SER A 387 7.85 -12.95 -20.60
CA SER A 387 9.05 -12.13 -20.39
C SER A 387 8.69 -10.65 -20.39
N THR A 388 9.64 -9.79 -20.10
CA THR A 388 9.48 -8.32 -20.22
C THR A 388 9.22 -7.91 -21.68
N ASP A 389 9.82 -8.57 -22.67
CA ASP A 389 9.57 -8.28 -24.09
C ASP A 389 8.13 -8.60 -24.50
N ASP A 390 7.62 -9.75 -24.07
CA ASP A 390 6.22 -10.14 -24.27
C ASP A 390 5.27 -9.12 -23.60
N CYS A 391 5.61 -8.69 -22.39
CA CYS A 391 4.86 -7.66 -21.68
C CYS A 391 4.84 -6.33 -22.45
N ILE A 392 5.98 -5.86 -22.93
CA ILE A 392 6.09 -4.62 -23.70
C ILE A 392 5.27 -4.70 -24.98
N THR A 393 5.30 -5.83 -25.67
CA THR A 393 4.53 -6.07 -26.89
C THR A 393 3.02 -5.98 -26.62
N LYS A 394 2.53 -6.70 -25.61
CA LYS A 394 1.13 -6.68 -25.17
C LYS A 394 0.68 -5.30 -24.71
N TYR A 395 1.52 -4.63 -23.91
CA TYR A 395 1.23 -3.28 -23.43
C TYR A 395 1.06 -2.29 -24.58
N ARG A 396 1.97 -2.29 -25.55
CA ARG A 396 1.91 -1.40 -26.73
C ARG A 396 0.66 -1.64 -27.57
N ALA A 397 0.33 -2.90 -27.86
CA ALA A 397 -0.86 -3.26 -28.61
C ALA A 397 -2.15 -2.71 -27.93
N ILE A 398 -2.25 -2.85 -26.61
CA ILE A 398 -3.39 -2.36 -25.85
C ILE A 398 -3.49 -0.83 -25.88
N ILE A 399 -2.38 -0.13 -25.69
CA ILE A 399 -2.35 1.33 -25.69
C ILE A 399 -2.67 1.89 -27.10
N GLU A 400 -2.22 1.23 -28.16
CA GLU A 400 -2.57 1.58 -29.54
C GLU A 400 -4.07 1.42 -29.80
N GLU A 401 -4.67 0.31 -29.36
CA GLU A 401 -6.10 0.06 -29.48
C GLU A 401 -6.93 1.10 -28.70
N GLU A 402 -6.55 1.43 -27.48
CA GLU A 402 -7.21 2.48 -26.67
C GLU A 402 -7.11 3.86 -27.33
N THR A 403 -5.95 4.15 -27.93
CA THR A 403 -5.73 5.41 -28.65
C THR A 403 -6.59 5.52 -29.91
N GLN A 404 -6.77 4.42 -30.63
CA GLN A 404 -7.63 4.37 -31.81
C GLN A 404 -9.11 4.55 -31.44
N LYS A 405 -9.58 3.91 -30.37
CA LYS A 405 -10.97 4.03 -29.86
C LYS A 405 -11.29 5.43 -29.36
N SER A 406 -10.30 6.19 -28.91
CA SER A 406 -10.48 7.56 -28.39
C SER A 406 -10.49 8.64 -29.48
N LYS A 407 -10.14 8.33 -30.73
CA LYS A 407 -10.24 9.28 -31.83
C LYS A 407 -11.73 9.51 -32.19
N PRO A 408 -12.21 10.78 -32.23
CA PRO A 408 -13.60 11.03 -32.63
C PRO A 408 -13.83 10.51 -34.06
N VAL A 409 -14.89 9.71 -34.24
CA VAL A 409 -15.33 9.31 -35.57
C VAL A 409 -15.59 10.57 -36.36
N GLY A 410 -14.77 10.84 -37.36
CA GLY A 410 -14.85 12.03 -38.20
C GLY A 410 -16.29 12.13 -38.78
N LYS A 411 -16.91 13.28 -38.59
CA LYS A 411 -18.16 13.60 -39.25
C LYS A 411 -17.94 13.41 -40.75
N ALA A 412 -18.59 12.41 -41.33
CA ALA A 412 -18.65 12.25 -42.76
C ALA A 412 -19.14 13.58 -43.35
N SER A 413 -18.32 14.21 -44.14
CA SER A 413 -18.66 15.41 -44.90
C SER A 413 -19.85 15.03 -45.82
N LYS A 414 -21.02 15.62 -45.55
CA LYS A 414 -22.11 15.63 -46.50
C LYS A 414 -21.60 16.42 -47.72
N VAL A 415 -21.24 15.69 -48.78
CA VAL A 415 -21.13 16.27 -50.10
C VAL A 415 -22.55 16.64 -50.49
N GLN A 416 -22.85 17.93 -50.48
CA GLN A 416 -24.01 18.47 -51.16
C GLN A 416 -23.71 18.44 -52.65
N SER A 417 -24.38 17.56 -53.37
CA SER A 417 -24.54 17.64 -54.81
C SER A 417 -25.56 18.73 -55.11
N ALA A 418 -25.11 19.78 -55.76
CA ALA A 418 -25.95 20.77 -56.42
C ALA A 418 -26.48 20.19 -57.71
#